data_24bcc1a00809ba75e5fbedb65fef47a5
#
_entry.id   24bcc1a00809ba75e5fbedb65fef47a5
#
_cell.length_a   1.000
_cell.length_b   1.000
_cell.length_c   1.000
_cell.angle_alpha   90.00
_cell.angle_beta   90.00
_cell.angle_gamma   90.00
#
_symmetry.space_group_name_H-M   'P 1'
#
loop_
_entity.id
_entity.type
_entity.pdbx_description
1 polymer ?
#
loop_
_entity_poly.entity_id
_entity_poly.type
_entity_poly.pdbx_seq_one_letter_code
_entity_poly.pdbx_strand_id
1 'polypeptide(L)'
;HTRMWYASIWIFTLNLPWQLGADLFLRKLIDADEASNTLSWRWVAGLHTSKKPYVARPDNIFKYTNKYRPSNTQLNLHPDPIIEELVHESKPLENMDPKNKGSDIILLHDNFFPIHQINRMNCKEIYVVESPVDPSFRIARIWDFVQPQIVNHISKKFIVKPIYISQNEIAEISNHSIITNRPRVGLWKDSINTQIQS
;
A
#
# COMPACT_ATOMS: atom_id res chain seq x y z
N HIS A 1 16.75 -7.54 2.95
CA HIS A 1 17.95 -7.51 2.10
C HIS A 1 17.66 -7.96 0.67
N THR A 2 16.99 -9.09 0.48
CA THR A 2 16.76 -9.68 -0.85
C THR A 2 16.04 -8.72 -1.80
N ARG A 3 15.04 -7.99 -1.32
CA ARG A 3 14.33 -6.99 -2.15
C ARG A 3 15.26 -5.87 -2.61
N MET A 4 16.14 -5.39 -1.72
CA MET A 4 17.11 -4.35 -2.07
C MET A 4 18.14 -4.85 -3.08
N TRP A 5 18.66 -6.08 -2.90
CA TRP A 5 19.58 -6.67 -3.90
C TRP A 5 18.90 -6.85 -5.24
N TYR A 6 17.66 -7.35 -5.24
CA TYR A 6 16.88 -7.52 -6.46
C TYR A 6 16.73 -6.19 -7.21
N ALA A 7 16.29 -5.14 -6.50
CA ALA A 7 16.12 -3.83 -7.10
C ALA A 7 17.44 -3.24 -7.60
N SER A 8 18.54 -3.37 -6.84
CA SER A 8 19.85 -2.91 -7.26
C SER A 8 20.38 -3.64 -8.50
N ILE A 9 20.22 -4.95 -8.56
CA ILE A 9 20.61 -5.76 -9.73
C ILE A 9 19.76 -5.39 -10.94
N TRP A 10 18.45 -5.28 -10.75
CA TRP A 10 17.52 -4.86 -11.79
C TRP A 10 17.92 -3.53 -12.42
N ILE A 11 18.16 -2.54 -11.59
CA ILE A 11 18.42 -1.17 -12.03
C ILE A 11 19.83 -1.04 -12.64
N PHE A 12 20.85 -1.49 -11.89
CA PHE A 12 22.24 -1.13 -12.18
C PHE A 12 23.03 -2.21 -12.92
N THR A 13 22.66 -3.47 -12.76
CA THR A 13 23.34 -4.55 -13.45
C THR A 13 22.64 -4.93 -14.74
N LEU A 14 21.31 -5.00 -14.72
CA LEU A 14 20.51 -5.32 -15.89
C LEU A 14 20.10 -4.08 -16.69
N ASN A 15 20.37 -2.88 -16.18
CA ASN A 15 20.00 -1.59 -16.77
C ASN A 15 18.50 -1.50 -17.14
N LEU A 16 17.63 -2.03 -16.28
CA LEU A 16 16.19 -1.98 -16.49
C LEU A 16 15.58 -0.78 -15.76
N PRO A 17 14.54 -0.15 -16.33
CA PRO A 17 13.83 0.93 -15.66
C PRO A 17 13.30 0.49 -14.28
N TRP A 18 13.57 1.30 -13.25
CA TRP A 18 13.15 1.01 -11.88
C TRP A 18 11.62 0.94 -11.74
N GLN A 19 10.89 1.71 -12.55
CA GLN A 19 9.42 1.74 -12.56
C GLN A 19 8.82 0.38 -12.90
N LEU A 20 9.41 -0.35 -13.87
CA LEU A 20 8.95 -1.68 -14.23
C LEU A 20 9.20 -2.69 -13.11
N GLY A 21 10.31 -2.56 -12.38
CA GLY A 21 10.59 -3.38 -11.22
C GLY A 21 9.63 -3.10 -10.06
N ALA A 22 9.30 -1.81 -9.83
CA ALA A 22 8.32 -1.41 -8.84
C ALA A 22 6.92 -1.95 -9.17
N ASP A 23 6.48 -1.88 -10.42
CA ASP A 23 5.22 -2.47 -10.89
C ASP A 23 5.20 -4.00 -10.70
N LEU A 24 6.29 -4.68 -11.05
CA LEU A 24 6.42 -6.13 -10.81
C LEU A 24 6.25 -6.47 -9.32
N PHE A 25 6.86 -5.71 -8.43
CA PHE A 25 6.73 -5.94 -6.98
C PHE A 25 5.31 -5.66 -6.49
N LEU A 26 4.69 -4.60 -6.97
CA LEU A 26 3.31 -4.28 -6.62
C LEU A 26 2.36 -5.42 -6.98
N ARG A 27 2.54 -6.02 -8.14
CA ARG A 27 1.71 -7.16 -8.61
C ARG A 27 1.98 -8.47 -7.87
N LYS A 28 3.22 -8.72 -7.47
CA LYS A 28 3.66 -10.06 -7.03
C LYS A 28 3.84 -10.19 -5.52
N LEU A 29 4.07 -9.09 -4.80
CA LEU A 29 4.26 -9.14 -3.35
C LEU A 29 2.92 -9.09 -2.63
N ILE A 30 2.83 -9.88 -1.57
CA ILE A 30 1.63 -9.99 -0.72
C ILE A 30 1.42 -8.70 0.10
N ASP A 31 2.50 -8.10 0.56
CA ASP A 31 2.53 -6.90 1.39
C ASP A 31 2.79 -5.63 0.57
N ALA A 32 2.51 -5.66 -0.73
CA ALA A 32 2.72 -4.53 -1.60
C ALA A 32 1.81 -3.37 -1.18
N ASP A 33 2.44 -2.27 -0.81
CA ASP A 33 1.83 -0.98 -0.57
C ASP A 33 2.40 -0.01 -1.60
N GLU A 34 1.53 0.69 -2.32
CA GLU A 34 1.94 1.50 -3.48
C GLU A 34 2.96 2.57 -3.10
N ALA A 35 2.73 3.26 -1.99
CA ALA A 35 3.62 4.31 -1.52
C ALA A 35 4.96 3.75 -1.05
N SER A 36 4.94 2.76 -0.15
CA SER A 36 6.15 2.13 0.37
C SER A 36 6.96 1.45 -0.71
N ASN A 37 6.30 0.76 -1.63
CA ASN A 37 6.96 0.09 -2.76
C ASN A 37 7.67 1.09 -3.65
N THR A 38 6.98 2.15 -4.09
CA THR A 38 7.56 3.19 -4.95
C THR A 38 8.72 3.91 -4.27
N LEU A 39 8.55 4.33 -3.02
CA LEU A 39 9.60 5.00 -2.25
C LEU A 39 10.82 4.10 -2.02
N SER A 40 10.62 2.81 -1.80
CA SER A 40 11.72 1.85 -1.61
C SER A 40 12.53 1.65 -2.89
N TRP A 41 11.88 1.52 -4.04
CA TRP A 41 12.55 1.44 -5.34
C TRP A 41 13.31 2.73 -5.67
N ARG A 42 12.71 3.90 -5.41
CA ARG A 42 13.36 5.20 -5.57
C ARG A 42 14.57 5.34 -4.65
N TRP A 43 14.48 4.82 -3.43
CA TRP A 43 15.62 4.81 -2.49
C TRP A 43 16.78 3.99 -3.04
N VAL A 44 16.53 2.77 -3.55
CA VAL A 44 17.57 1.96 -4.18
C VAL A 44 18.17 2.67 -5.40
N ALA A 45 17.34 3.30 -6.21
CA ALA A 45 17.76 4.05 -7.39
C ALA A 45 18.58 5.32 -7.08
N GLY A 46 18.66 5.75 -5.81
CA GLY A 46 19.31 7.00 -5.43
C GLY A 46 18.47 8.26 -5.68
N LEU A 47 17.18 8.10 -5.95
CA LEU A 47 16.22 9.17 -6.22
C LEU A 47 15.51 9.66 -4.94
N HIS A 48 16.17 9.54 -3.81
CA HIS A 48 15.72 9.99 -2.50
C HIS A 48 16.61 11.14 -2.00
N THR A 49 16.37 11.59 -0.77
CA THR A 49 17.07 12.72 -0.13
C THR A 49 18.59 12.61 -0.16
N SER A 50 19.14 11.40 -0.03
CA SER A 50 20.59 11.19 0.00
C SER A 50 21.27 11.24 -1.37
N LYS A 51 20.50 11.13 -2.45
CA LYS A 51 20.98 11.01 -3.84
C LYS A 51 22.06 9.93 -4.05
N LYS A 52 22.16 8.96 -3.13
CA LYS A 52 23.10 7.85 -3.21
C LYS A 52 22.36 6.56 -3.53
N PRO A 53 22.72 5.87 -4.61
CA PRO A 53 22.13 4.58 -4.94
C PRO A 53 22.54 3.50 -3.93
N TYR A 54 21.65 2.56 -3.66
CA TYR A 54 22.01 1.35 -2.96
C TYR A 54 22.56 0.32 -3.95
N VAL A 55 23.81 -0.08 -3.77
CA VAL A 55 24.47 -1.06 -4.65
C VAL A 55 24.60 -2.41 -3.95
N ALA A 56 24.08 -3.46 -4.59
CA ALA A 56 24.25 -4.82 -4.14
C ALA A 56 25.73 -5.23 -4.22
N ARG A 57 26.29 -5.74 -3.11
CA ARG A 57 27.68 -6.13 -3.00
C ARG A 57 27.83 -7.62 -2.70
N PRO A 58 28.78 -8.32 -3.34
CA PRO A 58 28.99 -9.76 -3.15
C PRO A 58 29.17 -10.16 -1.68
N ASP A 59 29.93 -9.38 -0.91
CA ASP A 59 30.18 -9.69 0.50
C ASP A 59 28.92 -9.54 1.35
N ASN A 60 28.05 -8.55 1.04
CA ASN A 60 26.79 -8.38 1.73
C ASN A 60 25.83 -9.52 1.41
N ILE A 61 25.74 -9.93 0.15
CA ILE A 61 24.93 -11.07 -0.28
C ILE A 61 25.40 -12.35 0.44
N PHE A 62 26.70 -12.61 0.43
CA PHE A 62 27.28 -13.79 1.11
C PHE A 62 27.00 -13.76 2.61
N LYS A 63 27.19 -12.62 3.27
CA LYS A 63 26.96 -12.45 4.72
C LYS A 63 25.56 -12.91 5.15
N TYR A 64 24.53 -12.62 4.36
CA TYR A 64 23.13 -12.91 4.73
C TYR A 64 22.56 -14.17 4.10
N THR A 65 23.26 -14.78 3.13
CA THR A 65 22.84 -16.04 2.53
C THR A 65 23.68 -17.23 2.97
N ASN A 66 24.92 -16.98 3.42
CA ASN A 66 25.95 -17.99 3.72
C ASN A 66 26.23 -18.96 2.56
N LYS A 67 25.70 -18.68 1.37
CA LYS A 67 25.74 -19.62 0.24
C LYS A 67 26.10 -18.95 -1.08
N TYR A 68 25.56 -17.78 -1.35
CA TYR A 68 25.68 -17.12 -2.63
C TYR A 68 26.66 -15.96 -2.55
N ARG A 69 27.74 -16.03 -3.33
CA ARG A 69 28.70 -14.95 -3.48
C ARG A 69 28.92 -14.69 -4.95
N PRO A 70 28.16 -13.77 -5.56
CA PRO A 70 28.42 -13.38 -6.95
C PRO A 70 29.83 -12.79 -7.07
N SER A 71 30.44 -12.94 -8.24
CA SER A 71 31.72 -12.28 -8.52
C SER A 71 31.54 -10.77 -8.72
N ASN A 72 32.60 -10.00 -8.53
CA ASN A 72 32.58 -8.56 -8.77
C ASN A 72 32.28 -8.20 -10.22
N THR A 73 32.52 -9.12 -11.18
CA THR A 73 32.22 -8.93 -12.60
C THR A 73 30.76 -9.21 -12.94
N GLN A 74 30.00 -9.84 -12.05
CA GLN A 74 28.57 -10.13 -12.25
C GLN A 74 27.67 -9.02 -11.75
N LEU A 75 28.20 -8.06 -10.99
CA LEU A 75 27.43 -6.94 -10.43
C LEU A 75 28.08 -5.62 -10.86
N ASN A 76 27.28 -4.64 -11.22
CA ASN A 76 27.76 -3.28 -11.40
C ASN A 76 27.95 -2.63 -10.01
N LEU A 77 29.19 -2.49 -9.60
CA LEU A 77 29.57 -1.94 -8.28
C LEU A 77 29.71 -0.41 -8.29
N HIS A 78 29.77 0.19 -9.47
CA HIS A 78 29.98 1.63 -9.68
C HIS A 78 29.00 2.17 -10.73
N PRO A 79 27.68 2.14 -10.45
CA PRO A 79 26.69 2.61 -11.40
C PRO A 79 26.74 4.12 -11.56
N ASP A 80 26.40 4.57 -12.76
CA ASP A 80 26.15 5.98 -13.01
C ASP A 80 24.89 6.44 -12.25
N PRO A 81 24.86 7.68 -11.75
CA PRO A 81 23.69 8.23 -11.07
C PRO A 81 22.50 8.33 -12.03
N ILE A 82 21.34 7.92 -11.53
CA ILE A 82 20.07 8.20 -12.22
C ILE A 82 19.68 9.64 -11.90
N ILE A 83 19.40 10.43 -12.94
CA ILE A 83 18.95 11.81 -12.82
C ILE A 83 17.47 11.84 -13.18
N GLU A 84 16.65 12.27 -12.25
CA GLU A 84 15.21 12.45 -12.42
C GLU A 84 14.80 13.77 -11.78
N GLU A 85 14.30 14.70 -12.57
CA GLU A 85 13.75 15.96 -12.07
C GLU A 85 12.29 15.73 -11.67
N LEU A 86 12.05 15.58 -10.37
CA LEU A 86 10.71 15.54 -9.82
C LEU A 86 10.51 16.73 -8.89
N VAL A 87 9.62 17.59 -9.27
CA VAL A 87 9.13 18.66 -8.40
C VAL A 87 8.03 18.07 -7.54
N HIS A 88 8.34 17.78 -6.26
CA HIS A 88 7.36 17.35 -5.29
C HIS A 88 6.98 18.52 -4.39
N GLU A 89 5.75 18.95 -4.47
CA GLU A 89 5.17 19.81 -3.46
C GLU A 89 4.78 18.96 -2.25
N SER A 90 5.38 19.22 -1.11
CA SER A 90 4.94 18.60 0.14
C SER A 90 3.65 19.28 0.59
N LYS A 91 2.57 18.51 0.70
CA LYS A 91 1.31 18.99 1.29
C LYS A 91 1.25 18.51 2.74
N PRO A 92 0.87 19.39 3.69
CA PRO A 92 0.64 18.93 5.07
C PRO A 92 -0.47 17.88 5.09
N LEU A 93 -0.32 16.91 5.99
CA LEU A 93 -1.39 15.96 6.23
C LEU A 93 -2.55 16.69 6.89
N GLU A 94 -3.74 16.57 6.32
CA GLU A 94 -4.94 17.07 6.95
C GLU A 94 -5.15 16.35 8.29
N ASN A 95 -5.37 17.11 9.35
CA ASN A 95 -5.76 16.55 10.64
C ASN A 95 -7.20 16.02 10.52
N MET A 96 -7.31 14.73 10.36
CA MET A 96 -8.60 14.03 10.43
C MET A 96 -8.86 13.64 11.89
N ASP A 97 -9.06 14.62 12.76
CA ASP A 97 -9.58 14.32 14.09
C ASP A 97 -11.02 13.84 13.97
N PRO A 98 -11.34 12.65 14.46
CA PRO A 98 -12.70 12.16 14.45
C PRO A 98 -13.53 13.01 15.39
N LYS A 99 -14.15 14.07 14.89
CA LYS A 99 -15.09 14.91 15.64
C LYS A 99 -16.40 14.19 15.99
N ASN A 100 -16.53 12.92 15.68
CA ASN A 100 -17.79 12.21 15.69
C ASN A 100 -18.07 11.52 17.01
N LYS A 101 -19.08 12.01 17.67
CA LYS A 101 -19.68 11.44 18.89
C LYS A 101 -20.64 10.26 18.61
N GLY A 102 -20.73 9.77 17.40
CA GLY A 102 -21.55 8.64 16.99
C GLY A 102 -21.61 8.60 15.49
N SER A 103 -21.29 7.45 14.90
CA SER A 103 -21.39 7.24 13.47
C SER A 103 -22.33 6.10 13.21
N ASP A 104 -23.24 6.32 12.26
CA ASP A 104 -24.26 5.34 11.94
C ASP A 104 -23.72 4.20 11.07
N ILE A 105 -22.67 4.48 10.31
CA ILE A 105 -22.12 3.58 9.31
C ILE A 105 -20.63 3.32 9.57
N ILE A 106 -20.21 2.05 9.48
CA ILE A 106 -18.81 1.64 9.34
C ILE A 106 -18.57 1.30 7.86
N LEU A 107 -17.60 1.98 7.24
CA LEU A 107 -17.17 1.69 5.89
C LEU A 107 -15.84 0.94 5.91
N LEU A 108 -15.84 -0.28 5.42
CA LEU A 108 -14.67 -1.15 5.30
C LEU A 108 -14.21 -1.18 3.85
N HIS A 109 -12.99 -0.71 3.58
CA HIS A 109 -12.42 -0.68 2.22
C HIS A 109 -11.09 -1.39 2.09
N ASP A 110 -10.40 -1.64 3.20
CA ASP A 110 -9.14 -2.40 3.24
C ASP A 110 -8.96 -3.13 4.57
N ASN A 111 -7.83 -3.86 4.72
CA ASN A 111 -7.55 -4.69 5.89
C ASN A 111 -6.95 -3.94 7.09
N PHE A 112 -6.90 -2.61 7.08
CA PHE A 112 -6.30 -1.82 8.15
C PHE A 112 -7.32 -1.16 9.09
N PHE A 113 -8.56 -1.62 9.06
CA PHE A 113 -9.58 -1.10 9.95
C PHE A 113 -9.19 -1.30 11.43
N PRO A 114 -9.27 -0.26 12.28
CA PRO A 114 -8.81 -0.32 13.66
C PRO A 114 -9.81 -1.07 14.57
N ILE A 115 -9.84 -2.40 14.46
CA ILE A 115 -10.78 -3.27 15.18
C ILE A 115 -10.78 -3.00 16.70
N HIS A 116 -9.63 -2.62 17.27
CA HIS A 116 -9.50 -2.31 18.69
C HIS A 116 -10.29 -1.07 19.13
N GLN A 117 -10.66 -0.18 18.21
CA GLN A 117 -11.45 1.02 18.50
C GLN A 117 -12.97 0.78 18.41
N ILE A 118 -13.40 -0.37 17.91
CA ILE A 118 -14.82 -0.71 17.72
C ILE A 118 -15.65 -0.52 19.00
N ASN A 119 -15.06 -0.72 20.18
CA ASN A 119 -15.76 -0.56 21.47
C ASN A 119 -16.32 0.85 21.72
N ARG A 120 -15.80 1.84 21.03
CA ARG A 120 -16.18 3.23 21.16
C ARG A 120 -17.15 3.72 20.08
N MET A 121 -17.52 2.82 19.17
CA MET A 121 -18.36 3.14 18.04
C MET A 121 -19.81 2.76 18.33
N ASN A 122 -20.74 3.51 17.77
CA ASN A 122 -22.14 3.16 17.66
C ASN A 122 -22.41 2.90 16.18
N CYS A 123 -22.66 1.64 15.81
CA CYS A 123 -22.81 1.25 14.43
C CYS A 123 -24.19 0.66 14.19
N LYS A 124 -24.89 1.19 13.20
CA LYS A 124 -26.18 0.67 12.73
C LYS A 124 -26.04 -0.16 11.47
N GLU A 125 -25.07 0.19 10.62
CA GLU A 125 -24.83 -0.46 9.34
C GLU A 125 -23.35 -0.64 9.06
N ILE A 126 -22.98 -1.70 8.35
CA ILE A 126 -21.63 -1.99 7.89
C ILE A 126 -21.65 -2.08 6.38
N TYR A 127 -20.93 -1.21 5.73
CA TYR A 127 -20.69 -1.26 4.29
C TYR A 127 -19.29 -1.79 4.00
N VAL A 128 -19.21 -2.66 3.02
CA VAL A 128 -17.96 -3.30 2.59
C VAL A 128 -17.73 -2.98 1.12
N VAL A 129 -16.69 -2.23 0.83
CA VAL A 129 -16.40 -1.78 -0.53
C VAL A 129 -15.59 -2.84 -1.26
N GLU A 130 -15.93 -3.10 -2.52
CA GLU A 130 -15.15 -3.94 -3.41
C GLU A 130 -13.76 -3.35 -3.64
N SER A 131 -12.75 -4.21 -3.71
CA SER A 131 -11.36 -3.76 -3.91
C SER A 131 -11.18 -3.08 -5.27
N PRO A 132 -10.55 -1.89 -5.33
CA PRO A 132 -10.17 -1.25 -6.59
C PRO A 132 -8.95 -1.90 -7.23
N VAL A 133 -8.29 -2.79 -6.51
CA VAL A 133 -7.07 -3.45 -6.97
C VAL A 133 -7.42 -4.60 -7.90
N ASP A 134 -6.73 -4.69 -9.03
CA ASP A 134 -6.88 -5.79 -9.98
C ASP A 134 -6.79 -7.16 -9.26
N PRO A 135 -7.78 -8.06 -9.45
CA PRO A 135 -7.80 -9.37 -8.79
C PRO A 135 -6.56 -10.24 -9.07
N SER A 136 -5.81 -9.96 -10.14
CA SER A 136 -4.55 -10.64 -10.45
C SER A 136 -3.41 -10.28 -9.49
N PHE A 137 -3.51 -9.17 -8.77
CA PHE A 137 -2.51 -8.75 -7.79
C PHE A 137 -2.60 -9.60 -6.52
N ARG A 138 -1.47 -9.93 -5.94
CA ARG A 138 -1.47 -10.75 -4.72
C ARG A 138 -2.09 -10.05 -3.53
N ILE A 139 -2.01 -8.72 -3.44
CA ILE A 139 -2.62 -7.97 -2.35
C ILE A 139 -4.15 -8.03 -2.37
N ALA A 140 -4.78 -8.13 -3.55
CA ALA A 140 -6.22 -8.33 -3.66
C ALA A 140 -6.65 -9.64 -2.96
N ARG A 141 -5.88 -10.71 -3.12
CA ARG A 141 -6.15 -12.01 -2.48
C ARG A 141 -6.06 -11.97 -0.95
N ILE A 142 -5.26 -11.07 -0.40
CA ILE A 142 -5.24 -10.86 1.06
C ILE A 142 -6.54 -10.21 1.50
N TRP A 143 -7.01 -9.22 0.79
CA TRP A 143 -8.31 -8.61 1.07
C TRP A 143 -9.42 -9.65 1.04
N ASP A 144 -9.47 -10.46 -0.01
CA ASP A 144 -10.46 -11.55 -0.14
C ASP A 144 -10.39 -12.55 1.02
N PHE A 145 -9.20 -12.81 1.57
CA PHE A 145 -9.01 -13.73 2.69
C PHE A 145 -9.33 -13.09 4.04
N VAL A 146 -8.93 -11.85 4.28
CA VAL A 146 -9.03 -11.19 5.59
C VAL A 146 -10.38 -10.51 5.80
N GLN A 147 -10.93 -9.92 4.75
CA GLN A 147 -12.18 -9.18 4.78
C GLN A 147 -13.34 -9.96 5.43
N PRO A 148 -13.64 -11.21 5.07
CA PRO A 148 -14.73 -11.95 5.68
C PRO A 148 -14.58 -12.15 7.20
N GLN A 149 -13.35 -12.25 7.69
CA GLN A 149 -13.04 -12.40 9.10
C GLN A 149 -13.30 -11.11 9.88
N ILE A 150 -12.85 -9.97 9.33
CA ILE A 150 -13.12 -8.64 9.90
C ILE A 150 -14.63 -8.40 9.94
N VAL A 151 -15.30 -8.60 8.82
CA VAL A 151 -16.75 -8.39 8.65
C VAL A 151 -17.52 -9.26 9.66
N ASN A 152 -17.20 -10.54 9.76
CA ASN A 152 -17.86 -11.46 10.71
C ASN A 152 -17.65 -11.01 12.17
N HIS A 153 -16.46 -10.55 12.52
CA HIS A 153 -16.18 -10.04 13.86
C HIS A 153 -17.02 -8.80 14.20
N ILE A 154 -17.07 -7.83 13.30
CA ILE A 154 -17.81 -6.59 13.47
C ILE A 154 -19.32 -6.86 13.49
N SER A 155 -19.82 -7.66 12.54
CA SER A 155 -21.24 -8.01 12.43
C SER A 155 -21.78 -8.70 13.66
N LYS A 156 -21.03 -9.64 14.23
CA LYS A 156 -21.40 -10.31 15.48
C LYS A 156 -21.47 -9.34 16.65
N LYS A 157 -20.54 -8.39 16.69
CA LYS A 157 -20.47 -7.42 17.79
C LYS A 157 -21.65 -6.44 17.78
N PHE A 158 -22.00 -5.91 16.61
CA PHE A 158 -23.08 -4.94 16.47
C PHE A 158 -24.43 -5.56 16.09
N ILE A 159 -24.47 -6.88 15.88
CA ILE A 159 -25.67 -7.61 15.46
C ILE A 159 -26.27 -7.03 14.17
N VAL A 160 -25.41 -6.63 13.25
CA VAL A 160 -25.79 -6.05 11.95
C VAL A 160 -25.25 -6.93 10.81
N LYS A 161 -25.97 -6.91 9.69
CA LYS A 161 -25.53 -7.59 8.47
C LYS A 161 -24.68 -6.66 7.62
N PRO A 162 -23.58 -7.15 7.02
CA PRO A 162 -22.80 -6.34 6.09
C PRO A 162 -23.54 -6.15 4.78
N ILE A 163 -23.40 -4.97 4.19
CA ILE A 163 -23.87 -4.59 2.87
C ILE A 163 -22.65 -4.42 1.98
N TYR A 164 -22.57 -5.18 0.90
CA TYR A 164 -21.48 -5.10 -0.05
C TYR A 164 -21.86 -4.12 -1.15
N ILE A 165 -20.96 -3.16 -1.39
CA ILE A 165 -21.16 -2.09 -2.36
C ILE A 165 -19.96 -2.00 -3.31
N SER A 166 -20.25 -1.60 -4.54
CA SER A 166 -19.22 -1.17 -5.48
C SER A 166 -18.65 0.19 -5.09
N GLN A 167 -17.53 0.56 -5.67
CA GLN A 167 -16.94 1.87 -5.41
C GLN A 167 -17.85 3.03 -5.82
N ASN A 168 -18.63 2.87 -6.88
CA ASN A 168 -19.54 3.90 -7.39
C ASN A 168 -20.71 4.18 -6.44
N GLU A 169 -21.07 3.22 -5.61
CA GLU A 169 -22.17 3.35 -4.63
C GLU A 169 -21.73 4.05 -3.33
N ILE A 170 -20.46 4.35 -3.16
CA ILE A 170 -19.96 5.10 -1.98
C ILE A 170 -20.63 6.49 -1.91
N ALA A 171 -20.87 7.13 -3.05
CA ALA A 171 -21.54 8.44 -3.11
C ALA A 171 -22.95 8.41 -2.50
N GLU A 172 -23.67 7.32 -2.62
CA GLU A 172 -25.04 7.16 -2.10
C GLU A 172 -25.10 7.22 -0.57
N ILE A 173 -24.02 6.78 0.11
CA ILE A 173 -23.94 6.80 1.57
C ILE A 173 -23.21 8.03 2.11
N SER A 174 -22.72 8.92 1.27
CA SER A 174 -21.90 10.08 1.67
C SER A 174 -22.64 11.08 2.57
N ASN A 175 -23.96 11.10 2.56
CA ASN A 175 -24.80 11.95 3.42
C ASN A 175 -24.92 11.43 4.87
N HIS A 176 -24.40 10.26 5.17
CA HIS A 176 -24.43 9.68 6.51
C HIS A 176 -23.16 9.98 7.29
N SER A 177 -23.24 9.83 8.61
CA SER A 177 -22.05 9.90 9.46
C SER A 177 -21.29 8.58 9.34
N ILE A 178 -20.15 8.61 8.65
CA ILE A 178 -19.34 7.43 8.32
C ILE A 178 -18.08 7.39 9.17
N ILE A 179 -17.79 6.23 9.75
CA ILE A 179 -16.47 5.91 10.29
C ILE A 179 -15.76 4.96 9.32
N THR A 180 -14.56 5.35 8.94
CA THR A 180 -13.67 4.52 8.15
C THR A 180 -12.23 4.74 8.59
N ASN A 181 -11.33 3.83 8.22
CA ASN A 181 -9.90 4.08 8.34
C ASN A 181 -9.44 5.00 7.21
N ARG A 182 -8.37 5.73 7.45
CA ARG A 182 -7.75 6.55 6.40
C ARG A 182 -7.30 5.65 5.26
N PRO A 183 -7.76 5.90 4.01
CA PRO A 183 -7.32 5.11 2.88
C PRO A 183 -5.82 5.32 2.64
N ARG A 184 -5.13 4.24 2.27
CA ARG A 184 -3.72 4.31 1.88
C ARG A 184 -3.56 5.12 0.61
N VAL A 185 -2.41 5.82 0.49
CA VAL A 185 -2.06 6.51 -0.75
C VAL A 185 -1.99 5.50 -1.90
N GLY A 186 -2.62 5.82 -3.03
CA GLY A 186 -2.75 4.98 -4.19
C GLY A 186 -4.21 4.76 -4.56
N LEU A 187 -4.52 3.64 -5.24
CA LEU A 187 -5.84 3.35 -5.81
C LEU A 187 -7.00 3.47 -4.82
N TRP A 188 -6.82 3.04 -3.57
CA TRP A 188 -7.85 3.17 -2.54
C TRP A 188 -8.19 4.62 -2.22
N LYS A 189 -7.17 5.46 -2.03
CA LYS A 189 -7.38 6.86 -1.72
C LYS A 189 -8.04 7.59 -2.89
N ASP A 190 -7.56 7.32 -4.10
CA ASP A 190 -8.05 7.97 -5.31
C ASP A 190 -9.51 7.59 -5.56
N SER A 191 -9.86 6.31 -5.44
CA SER A 191 -11.21 5.82 -5.59
C SER A 191 -12.18 6.44 -4.56
N ILE A 192 -11.84 6.39 -3.27
CA ILE A 192 -12.72 6.90 -2.20
C ILE A 192 -12.88 8.42 -2.28
N ASN A 193 -11.79 9.17 -2.53
CA ASN A 193 -11.87 10.62 -2.62
C ASN A 193 -12.69 11.08 -3.82
N THR A 194 -12.60 10.39 -4.95
CA THR A 194 -13.40 10.72 -6.14
C THR A 194 -14.88 10.58 -5.86
N GLN A 195 -15.30 9.57 -5.10
CA GLN A 195 -16.71 9.29 -4.84
C GLN A 195 -17.30 10.16 -3.70
N ILE A 196 -16.49 10.63 -2.76
CA ILE A 196 -16.97 11.50 -1.66
C ILE A 196 -17.07 12.97 -2.09
N GLN A 197 -16.29 13.39 -3.09
CA GLN A 197 -16.30 14.78 -3.59
C GLN A 197 -17.30 15.01 -4.71
N SER A 198 -17.90 13.97 -5.27
CA SER A 198 -18.98 14.03 -6.27
C SER A 198 -20.35 14.14 -5.61
#